data_61306da1ca3c8091762650eccacc7d28
#
_entry.id   61306da1ca3c8091762650eccacc7d28
#
_cell.length_a   1.000
_cell.length_b   1.000
_cell.length_c   1.000
_cell.angle_alpha   90.00
_cell.angle_beta   90.00
_cell.angle_gamma   90.00
#
_symmetry.space_group_name_H-M   'P 1'
#
loop_
_entity.id
_entity.type
_entity.pdbx_description
1 polymer ?
#
loop_
_entity_poly.entity_id
_entity_poly.type
_entity_poly.pdbx_seq_one_letter_code
_entity_poly.pdbx_strand_id
1 'polypeptide(L)'
;MPAERDLLDRERLSCYISYNIATKPLLRHRVEQTGVSVILRRYGAAGREWLERLFFERRLSMLALWWPVALIVVADVIYQICAKKLSSVASPLAALGATYLVSALTCVLLFEALSPAGDLMAALAAVPFPAAIAGVSIAGLEVGTIYMYRAGWPMNVGFIVYTGIIVVLLLFIGSCIYTEPMGLMKLAGVALTCLGMFCIVR
;
A
#
# COMPACT_ATOMS: atom_id res chain seq x y z
N MET A 1 11.20 28.30 -33.46
CA MET A 1 10.56 29.30 -32.59
C MET A 1 9.04 29.10 -32.33
N PRO A 2 8.11 28.73 -33.24
CA PRO A 2 6.74 28.40 -32.84
C PRO A 2 6.63 27.03 -32.11
N ALA A 3 7.39 26.03 -32.47
CA ALA A 3 7.34 24.67 -31.88
C ALA A 3 7.78 24.62 -30.40
N GLU A 4 8.72 25.44 -30.01
CA GLU A 4 9.27 25.49 -28.64
C GLU A 4 8.29 26.16 -27.67
N ARG A 5 7.55 27.15 -28.11
CA ARG A 5 6.45 27.75 -27.33
C ARG A 5 5.29 26.79 -27.12
N ASP A 6 5.01 25.98 -28.12
CA ASP A 6 3.95 24.95 -28.05
C ASP A 6 4.28 23.84 -27.06
N LEU A 7 5.56 23.45 -26.95
CA LEU A 7 6.06 22.49 -25.96
C LEU A 7 5.97 23.05 -24.53
N LEU A 8 6.40 24.27 -24.31
CA LEU A 8 6.35 24.94 -23.00
C LEU A 8 4.93 25.17 -22.51
N ASP A 9 4.00 25.49 -23.42
CA ASP A 9 2.57 25.64 -23.09
C ASP A 9 1.93 24.27 -22.75
N ARG A 10 2.35 23.19 -23.39
CA ARG A 10 1.91 21.81 -23.07
C ARG A 10 2.38 21.36 -21.70
N GLU A 11 3.63 21.61 -21.35
CA GLU A 11 4.19 21.27 -20.04
C GLU A 11 3.52 22.08 -18.92
N ARG A 12 3.30 23.38 -19.13
CA ARG A 12 2.60 24.24 -18.18
C ARG A 12 1.15 23.81 -17.97
N LEU A 13 0.43 23.44 -19.01
CA LEU A 13 -0.96 22.94 -18.92
C LEU A 13 -1.02 21.59 -18.24
N SER A 14 -0.10 20.68 -18.52
CA SER A 14 0.03 19.39 -17.86
C SER A 14 0.30 19.56 -16.36
N CYS A 15 1.23 20.44 -16.00
CA CYS A 15 1.56 20.77 -14.63
C CYS A 15 0.38 21.42 -13.88
N TYR A 16 -0.31 22.36 -14.52
CA TYR A 16 -1.50 23.04 -13.97
C TYR A 16 -2.67 22.08 -13.74
N ILE A 17 -2.94 21.19 -14.70
CA ILE A 17 -3.99 20.17 -14.58
C ILE A 17 -3.62 19.16 -13.48
N SER A 18 -2.38 18.67 -13.45
CA SER A 18 -1.89 17.75 -12.42
C SER A 18 -1.95 18.35 -11.02
N TYR A 19 -1.54 19.59 -10.85
CA TYR A 19 -1.57 20.30 -9.57
C TYR A 19 -3.00 20.51 -9.05
N ASN A 20 -3.91 21.00 -9.89
CA ASN A 20 -5.29 21.27 -9.47
C ASN A 20 -6.11 20.00 -9.22
N ILE A 21 -5.82 18.90 -9.92
CA ILE A 21 -6.47 17.61 -9.67
C ILE A 21 -5.96 16.97 -8.37
N ALA A 22 -4.69 17.16 -8.04
CA ALA A 22 -4.11 16.63 -6.80
C ALA A 22 -4.58 17.38 -5.55
N THR A 23 -4.79 18.70 -5.66
CA THR A 23 -5.03 19.57 -4.49
C THR A 23 -6.50 19.88 -4.19
N LYS A 24 -7.41 19.71 -5.17
CA LYS A 24 -8.83 20.11 -5.02
C LYS A 24 -9.82 19.08 -5.58
N PRO A 25 -10.17 18.04 -4.82
CA PRO A 25 -11.04 16.95 -5.29
C PRO A 25 -12.45 17.41 -5.72
N LEU A 26 -12.99 18.45 -5.11
CA LEU A 26 -14.32 19.00 -5.44
C LEU A 26 -14.37 19.79 -6.77
N LEU A 27 -13.25 20.31 -7.24
CA LEU A 27 -13.15 21.00 -8.53
C LEU A 27 -12.70 20.08 -9.67
N ARG A 28 -12.35 18.85 -9.35
CA ARG A 28 -11.80 17.84 -10.26
C ARG A 28 -12.64 17.68 -11.54
N HIS A 29 -13.94 17.49 -11.40
CA HIS A 29 -14.85 17.26 -12.52
C HIS A 29 -14.98 18.49 -13.45
N ARG A 30 -14.98 19.68 -12.89
CA ARG A 30 -15.09 20.94 -13.65
C ARG A 30 -13.78 21.29 -14.36
N VAL A 31 -12.64 21.10 -13.70
CA VAL A 31 -11.31 21.36 -14.29
C VAL A 31 -11.00 20.33 -15.39
N GLU A 32 -11.39 19.09 -15.20
CA GLU A 32 -11.23 18.03 -16.19
C GLU A 32 -12.05 18.32 -17.46
N GLN A 33 -13.32 18.70 -17.34
CA GLN A 33 -14.16 19.05 -18.48
C GLN A 33 -13.70 20.30 -19.21
N THR A 34 -13.32 21.35 -18.47
CA THR A 34 -12.86 22.62 -19.07
C THR A 34 -11.50 22.44 -19.73
N GLY A 35 -10.55 21.74 -19.08
CA GLY A 35 -9.24 21.47 -19.64
C GLY A 35 -9.28 20.62 -20.91
N VAL A 36 -10.08 19.55 -20.91
CA VAL A 36 -10.28 18.66 -22.06
C VAL A 36 -10.91 19.43 -23.24
N SER A 37 -11.93 20.25 -22.99
CA SER A 37 -12.60 21.01 -24.05
C SER A 37 -11.68 22.07 -24.69
N VAL A 38 -10.83 22.71 -23.90
CA VAL A 38 -9.82 23.67 -24.39
C VAL A 38 -8.76 22.98 -25.26
N ILE A 39 -8.26 21.81 -24.83
CA ILE A 39 -7.26 21.05 -25.59
C ILE A 39 -7.86 20.54 -26.91
N LEU A 40 -9.07 19.99 -26.89
CA LEU A 40 -9.75 19.52 -28.10
C LEU A 40 -10.05 20.67 -29.08
N ARG A 41 -10.40 21.84 -28.58
CA ARG A 41 -10.66 23.02 -29.40
C ARG A 41 -9.40 23.56 -30.07
N ARG A 42 -8.26 23.51 -29.38
CA ARG A 42 -6.99 24.08 -29.83
C ARG A 42 -6.17 23.14 -30.72
N TYR A 43 -6.20 21.82 -30.43
CA TYR A 43 -5.32 20.83 -31.04
C TYR A 43 -6.04 19.74 -31.84
N GLY A 44 -7.38 19.73 -31.91
CA GLY A 44 -8.18 18.81 -32.71
C GLY A 44 -7.84 17.33 -32.48
N ALA A 45 -7.54 16.61 -33.58
CA ALA A 45 -7.24 15.19 -33.53
C ALA A 45 -5.96 14.86 -32.73
N ALA A 46 -4.89 15.66 -32.87
CA ALA A 46 -3.65 15.48 -32.11
C ALA A 46 -3.87 15.69 -30.59
N GLY A 47 -4.77 16.59 -30.23
CA GLY A 47 -5.16 16.80 -28.83
C GLY A 47 -5.91 15.59 -28.24
N ARG A 48 -6.70 14.87 -29.04
CA ARG A 48 -7.37 13.62 -28.62
C ARG A 48 -6.38 12.51 -28.34
N GLU A 49 -5.45 12.27 -29.26
CA GLU A 49 -4.40 11.25 -29.09
C GLU A 49 -3.55 11.49 -27.85
N TRP A 50 -3.20 12.77 -27.60
CA TRP A 50 -2.44 13.15 -26.42
C TRP A 50 -3.23 12.95 -25.12
N LEU A 51 -4.52 13.28 -25.10
CA LEU A 51 -5.41 13.04 -23.97
C LEU A 51 -5.58 11.53 -23.70
N GLU A 52 -5.79 10.72 -24.75
CA GLU A 52 -5.91 9.26 -24.62
C GLU A 52 -4.63 8.66 -24.03
N ARG A 53 -3.46 9.09 -24.47
CA ARG A 53 -2.16 8.66 -23.87
C ARG A 53 -2.07 9.06 -22.40
N LEU A 54 -2.42 10.30 -22.05
CA LEU A 54 -2.41 10.75 -20.65
C LEU A 54 -3.38 9.94 -19.77
N PHE A 55 -4.59 9.66 -20.26
CA PHE A 55 -5.55 8.85 -19.52
C PHE A 55 -5.10 7.39 -19.41
N PHE A 56 -4.47 6.86 -20.44
CA PHE A 56 -3.92 5.51 -20.43
C PHE A 56 -2.73 5.39 -19.46
N GLU A 57 -1.77 6.30 -19.51
CA GLU A 57 -0.65 6.34 -18.57
C GLU A 57 -1.12 6.51 -17.12
N ARG A 58 -2.13 7.35 -16.91
CA ARG A 58 -2.74 7.54 -15.59
C ARG A 58 -3.45 6.29 -15.10
N ARG A 59 -4.14 5.57 -15.97
CA ARG A 59 -4.79 4.29 -15.63
C ARG A 59 -3.74 3.23 -15.28
N LEU A 60 -2.64 3.15 -16.02
CA LEU A 60 -1.51 2.27 -15.72
C LEU A 60 -0.84 2.64 -14.39
N SER A 61 -0.63 3.93 -14.12
CA SER A 61 -0.05 4.38 -12.85
C SER A 61 -0.96 4.09 -11.64
N MET A 62 -2.27 4.20 -11.82
CA MET A 62 -3.23 3.79 -10.79
C MET A 62 -3.20 2.28 -10.55
N LEU A 63 -3.20 1.46 -11.59
CA LEU A 63 -3.06 0.00 -11.46
C LEU A 63 -1.72 -0.37 -10.81
N ALA A 64 -0.62 0.29 -11.22
CA ALA A 64 0.70 0.09 -10.62
C ALA A 64 0.73 0.48 -9.13
N LEU A 65 -0.11 1.41 -8.69
CA LEU A 65 -0.22 1.79 -7.28
C LEU A 65 -1.07 0.80 -6.47
N TRP A 66 -2.11 0.22 -7.06
CA TRP A 66 -3.08 -0.60 -6.34
C TRP A 66 -2.76 -2.11 -6.34
N TRP A 67 -1.97 -2.61 -7.31
CA TRP A 67 -1.65 -4.04 -7.34
C TRP A 67 -0.87 -4.53 -6.10
N PRO A 68 0.08 -3.76 -5.50
CA PRO A 68 0.73 -4.23 -4.28
C PRO A 68 -0.23 -4.30 -3.11
N VAL A 69 -1.18 -3.34 -3.03
CA VAL A 69 -2.22 -3.34 -2.00
C VAL A 69 -3.13 -4.56 -2.15
N ALA A 70 -3.55 -4.87 -3.38
CA ALA A 70 -4.35 -6.06 -3.64
C ALA A 70 -3.62 -7.35 -3.27
N LEU A 71 -2.32 -7.43 -3.59
CA LEU A 71 -1.46 -8.56 -3.23
C LEU A 71 -1.39 -8.73 -1.70
N ILE A 72 -1.16 -7.64 -0.97
CA ILE A 72 -1.12 -7.66 0.50
C ILE A 72 -2.46 -8.17 1.06
N VAL A 73 -3.59 -7.62 0.58
CA VAL A 73 -4.91 -8.01 1.07
C VAL A 73 -5.18 -9.50 0.85
N VAL A 74 -4.90 -10.01 -0.35
CA VAL A 74 -5.12 -11.44 -0.67
C VAL A 74 -4.21 -12.32 0.17
N ALA A 75 -2.92 -11.98 0.26
CA ALA A 75 -1.95 -12.73 1.05
C ALA A 75 -2.32 -12.73 2.54
N ASP A 76 -2.73 -11.59 3.08
CA ASP A 76 -3.11 -11.47 4.49
C ASP A 76 -4.38 -12.26 4.82
N VAL A 77 -5.40 -12.23 3.95
CA VAL A 77 -6.61 -13.06 4.14
C VAL A 77 -6.26 -14.55 4.20
N ILE A 78 -5.42 -15.03 3.27
CA ILE A 78 -4.96 -16.42 3.26
C ILE A 78 -4.16 -16.72 4.54
N TYR A 79 -3.25 -15.81 4.91
CA TYR A 79 -2.46 -15.93 6.14
C TYR A 79 -3.35 -16.05 7.38
N GLN A 80 -4.35 -15.20 7.56
CA GLN A 80 -5.23 -15.22 8.73
C GLN A 80 -6.02 -16.55 8.84
N ILE A 81 -6.47 -17.09 7.72
CA ILE A 81 -7.13 -18.40 7.67
C ILE A 81 -6.16 -19.51 8.12
N CYS A 82 -4.93 -19.49 7.63
CA CYS A 82 -3.88 -20.43 8.00
C CYS A 82 -3.48 -20.29 9.47
N ALA A 83 -3.25 -19.07 9.95
CA ALA A 83 -2.89 -18.79 11.34
C ALA A 83 -3.96 -19.29 12.32
N LYS A 84 -5.24 -19.13 11.99
CA LYS A 84 -6.33 -19.69 12.77
C LYS A 84 -6.30 -21.21 12.83
N LYS A 85 -5.95 -21.89 11.74
CA LYS A 85 -5.77 -23.35 11.74
C LYS A 85 -4.51 -23.77 12.52
N LEU A 86 -3.40 -23.05 12.38
CA LEU A 86 -2.17 -23.32 13.12
C LEU A 86 -2.35 -23.15 14.64
N SER A 87 -3.26 -22.31 15.09
CA SER A 87 -3.54 -22.14 16.52
C SER A 87 -4.03 -23.42 17.22
N SER A 88 -4.61 -24.36 16.48
CA SER A 88 -5.09 -25.66 17.00
C SER A 88 -4.05 -26.78 16.96
N VAL A 89 -2.88 -26.56 16.36
CA VAL A 89 -1.81 -27.55 16.25
C VAL A 89 -1.12 -27.74 17.62
N ALA A 90 -0.68 -28.94 17.92
CA ALA A 90 -0.04 -29.27 19.19
C ALA A 90 1.24 -28.46 19.45
N SER A 91 2.00 -28.15 18.39
CA SER A 91 3.26 -27.41 18.47
C SER A 91 3.26 -26.20 17.53
N PRO A 92 2.59 -25.08 17.92
CA PRO A 92 2.47 -23.89 17.05
C PRO A 92 3.81 -23.27 16.66
N LEU A 93 4.79 -23.27 17.58
CA LEU A 93 6.11 -22.70 17.30
C LEU A 93 6.90 -23.51 16.26
N ALA A 94 6.75 -24.85 16.28
CA ALA A 94 7.38 -25.71 15.27
C ALA A 94 6.73 -25.49 13.89
N ALA A 95 5.40 -25.38 13.86
CA ALA A 95 4.67 -25.05 12.63
C ALA A 95 5.09 -23.70 12.07
N LEU A 96 5.28 -22.70 12.94
CA LEU A 96 5.76 -21.39 12.57
C LEU A 96 7.19 -21.43 12.00
N GLY A 97 8.08 -22.19 12.62
CA GLY A 97 9.43 -22.41 12.08
C GLY A 97 9.41 -22.99 10.66
N ALA A 98 8.54 -23.97 10.41
CA ALA A 98 8.35 -24.52 9.06
C ALA A 98 7.80 -23.46 8.08
N THR A 99 6.87 -22.60 8.51
CA THR A 99 6.35 -21.50 7.70
C THR A 99 7.46 -20.54 7.28
N TYR A 100 8.38 -20.20 8.20
CA TYR A 100 9.52 -19.33 7.87
C TYR A 100 10.50 -19.96 6.89
N LEU A 101 10.73 -21.25 6.97
CA LEU A 101 11.57 -21.95 5.98
C LEU A 101 10.95 -21.90 4.59
N VAL A 102 9.65 -22.12 4.48
CA VAL A 102 8.92 -22.00 3.21
C VAL A 102 8.95 -20.55 2.71
N SER A 103 8.77 -19.57 3.59
CA SER A 103 8.84 -18.15 3.22
C SER A 103 10.23 -17.75 2.73
N ALA A 104 11.28 -18.20 3.41
CA ALA A 104 12.66 -17.95 3.01
C ALA A 104 12.95 -18.57 1.62
N LEU A 105 12.54 -19.81 1.41
CA LEU A 105 12.69 -20.48 0.10
C LEU A 105 11.93 -19.72 -1.00
N THR A 106 10.71 -19.26 -0.72
CA THR A 106 9.92 -18.48 -1.66
C THR A 106 10.64 -17.18 -2.02
N CYS A 107 11.22 -16.48 -1.05
CA CYS A 107 11.98 -15.24 -1.29
C CYS A 107 13.22 -15.50 -2.16
N VAL A 108 13.94 -16.61 -1.92
CA VAL A 108 15.10 -17.01 -2.75
C VAL A 108 14.66 -17.29 -4.19
N LEU A 109 13.60 -18.06 -4.38
CA LEU A 109 13.08 -18.37 -5.71
C LEU A 109 12.61 -17.10 -6.46
N LEU A 110 11.97 -16.16 -5.75
CA LEU A 110 11.59 -14.87 -6.32
C LEU A 110 12.82 -14.03 -6.68
N PHE A 111 13.87 -14.04 -5.85
CA PHE A 111 15.10 -13.34 -6.15
C PHE A 111 15.75 -13.85 -7.45
N GLU A 112 15.90 -15.17 -7.59
CA GLU A 112 16.43 -15.80 -8.81
C GLU A 112 15.58 -15.49 -10.04
N ALA A 113 14.25 -15.50 -9.89
CA ALA A 113 13.33 -15.23 -11.00
C ALA A 113 13.35 -13.77 -11.45
N LEU A 114 13.51 -12.81 -10.52
CA LEU A 114 13.46 -11.38 -10.80
C LEU A 114 14.84 -10.75 -11.06
N SER A 115 15.91 -11.41 -10.61
CA SER A 115 17.29 -10.91 -10.71
C SER A 115 18.24 -11.99 -11.21
N PRO A 116 18.05 -12.55 -12.41
CA PRO A 116 18.80 -13.73 -12.89
C PRO A 116 20.32 -13.50 -13.04
N ALA A 117 20.79 -12.26 -13.00
CA ALA A 117 22.21 -11.89 -13.01
C ALA A 117 22.74 -11.48 -11.62
N GLY A 118 21.90 -11.57 -10.57
CA GLY A 118 22.24 -11.16 -9.22
C GLY A 118 23.02 -12.27 -8.48
N ASP A 119 24.03 -11.88 -7.71
CA ASP A 119 24.70 -12.77 -6.78
C ASP A 119 23.92 -12.76 -5.44
N LEU A 120 23.20 -13.85 -5.16
CA LEU A 120 22.42 -14.01 -3.94
C LEU A 120 23.28 -13.87 -2.67
N MET A 121 24.50 -14.44 -2.68
CA MET A 121 25.38 -14.41 -1.51
C MET A 121 25.90 -13.00 -1.23
N ALA A 122 26.24 -12.26 -2.27
CA ALA A 122 26.61 -10.85 -2.15
C ALA A 122 25.42 -10.00 -1.68
N ALA A 123 24.22 -10.26 -2.18
CA ALA A 123 23.01 -9.58 -1.77
C ALA A 123 22.67 -9.85 -0.28
N LEU A 124 22.80 -11.10 0.17
CA LEU A 124 22.59 -11.46 1.59
C LEU A 124 23.63 -10.85 2.50
N ALA A 125 24.89 -10.79 2.08
CA ALA A 125 25.96 -10.16 2.85
C ALA A 125 25.78 -8.63 2.99
N ALA A 126 25.07 -8.01 2.07
CA ALA A 126 24.77 -6.57 2.09
C ALA A 126 23.49 -6.21 2.87
N VAL A 127 22.80 -7.20 3.48
CA VAL A 127 21.55 -6.96 4.22
C VAL A 127 21.82 -6.08 5.46
N PRO A 128 21.12 -4.96 5.60
CA PRO A 128 21.35 -4.03 6.71
C PRO A 128 20.75 -4.54 8.02
N PHE A 129 21.33 -4.13 9.15
CA PHE A 129 20.90 -4.52 10.50
C PHE A 129 19.37 -4.37 10.78
N PRO A 130 18.66 -3.34 10.28
CA PRO A 130 17.20 -3.26 10.43
C PRO A 130 16.43 -4.48 9.93
N ALA A 131 16.96 -5.24 8.97
CA ALA A 131 16.28 -6.46 8.50
C ALA A 131 16.25 -7.56 9.58
N ALA A 132 17.28 -7.65 10.43
CA ALA A 132 17.27 -8.57 11.56
C ALA A 132 16.20 -8.19 12.58
N ILE A 133 16.07 -6.89 12.88
CA ILE A 133 15.02 -6.38 13.77
C ILE A 133 13.63 -6.68 13.18
N ALA A 134 13.44 -6.44 11.89
CA ALA A 134 12.18 -6.74 11.20
C ALA A 134 11.86 -8.25 11.29
N GLY A 135 12.84 -9.13 11.10
CA GLY A 135 12.64 -10.57 11.21
C GLY A 135 12.16 -11.00 12.60
N VAL A 136 12.78 -10.46 13.67
CA VAL A 136 12.34 -10.72 15.05
C VAL A 136 10.95 -10.15 15.30
N SER A 137 10.65 -8.97 14.77
CA SER A 137 9.33 -8.32 14.92
C SER A 137 8.23 -9.12 14.22
N ILE A 138 8.49 -9.65 13.02
CA ILE A 138 7.56 -10.52 12.31
C ILE A 138 7.31 -11.80 13.12
N ALA A 139 8.37 -12.42 13.65
CA ALA A 139 8.22 -13.59 14.51
C ALA A 139 7.33 -13.31 15.73
N GLY A 140 7.53 -12.18 16.39
CA GLY A 140 6.70 -11.73 17.51
C GLY A 140 5.25 -11.51 17.12
N LEU A 141 5.00 -10.88 15.97
CA LEU A 141 3.66 -10.64 15.43
C LEU A 141 2.92 -11.96 15.17
N GLU A 142 3.57 -12.91 14.52
CA GLU A 142 2.95 -14.19 14.17
C GLU A 142 2.72 -15.09 15.39
N VAL A 143 3.68 -15.14 16.31
CA VAL A 143 3.49 -15.80 17.60
C VAL A 143 2.30 -15.21 18.34
N GLY A 144 2.25 -13.88 18.45
CA GLY A 144 1.12 -13.16 19.06
C GLY A 144 -0.21 -13.49 18.42
N THR A 145 -0.28 -13.51 17.10
CA THR A 145 -1.50 -13.83 16.33
C THR A 145 -1.97 -15.27 16.60
N ILE A 146 -1.07 -16.25 16.57
CA ILE A 146 -1.41 -17.65 16.84
C ILE A 146 -1.92 -17.83 18.28
N TYR A 147 -1.24 -17.23 19.25
CA TYR A 147 -1.67 -17.34 20.66
C TYR A 147 -2.95 -16.55 20.94
N MET A 148 -3.19 -15.44 20.27
CA MET A 148 -4.46 -14.73 20.32
C MET A 148 -5.63 -15.63 19.87
N TYR A 149 -5.48 -16.32 18.74
CA TYR A 149 -6.49 -17.26 18.26
C TYR A 149 -6.62 -18.50 19.17
N ARG A 150 -5.53 -18.94 19.77
CA ARG A 150 -5.53 -20.03 20.75
C ARG A 150 -6.25 -19.66 22.04
N ALA A 151 -6.18 -18.41 22.45
CA ALA A 151 -6.92 -17.85 23.57
C ALA A 151 -8.45 -17.72 23.32
N GLY A 152 -8.91 -18.08 22.10
CA GLY A 152 -10.32 -18.12 21.76
C GLY A 152 -10.86 -16.91 21.02
N TRP A 153 -10.01 -15.93 20.67
CA TRP A 153 -10.47 -14.78 19.92
C TRP A 153 -11.04 -15.19 18.54
N PRO A 154 -12.23 -14.70 18.17
CA PRO A 154 -12.76 -14.86 16.82
C PRO A 154 -11.87 -14.15 15.82
N MET A 155 -11.68 -14.73 14.63
CA MET A 155 -10.81 -14.18 13.59
C MET A 155 -11.22 -12.76 13.15
N ASN A 156 -12.51 -12.54 12.97
CA ASN A 156 -13.08 -11.27 12.57
C ASN A 156 -12.91 -10.16 13.63
N VAL A 157 -12.92 -10.49 14.91
CA VAL A 157 -12.77 -9.51 16.00
C VAL A 157 -11.29 -9.29 16.31
N GLY A 158 -10.53 -10.36 16.50
CA GLY A 158 -9.12 -10.28 16.86
C GLY A 158 -8.31 -9.48 15.86
N PHE A 159 -8.46 -9.78 14.57
CA PHE A 159 -7.77 -9.05 13.50
C PHE A 159 -8.08 -7.55 13.51
N ILE A 160 -9.36 -7.18 13.59
CA ILE A 160 -9.78 -5.78 13.56
C ILE A 160 -9.25 -5.01 14.79
N VAL A 161 -9.27 -5.64 15.96
CA VAL A 161 -8.83 -4.98 17.19
C VAL A 161 -7.34 -4.67 17.16
N TYR A 162 -6.47 -5.65 16.89
CA TYR A 162 -5.04 -5.36 16.91
C TYR A 162 -4.61 -4.47 15.74
N THR A 163 -5.18 -4.65 14.56
CA THR A 163 -4.89 -3.80 13.40
C THR A 163 -5.33 -2.35 13.65
N GLY A 164 -6.50 -2.16 14.25
CA GLY A 164 -6.99 -0.83 14.60
C GLY A 164 -6.09 -0.12 15.61
N ILE A 165 -5.58 -0.83 16.61
CA ILE A 165 -4.60 -0.28 17.56
C ILE A 165 -3.31 0.12 16.82
N ILE A 166 -2.81 -0.74 15.92
CA ILE A 166 -1.62 -0.45 15.11
C ILE A 166 -1.83 0.81 14.27
N VAL A 167 -2.98 0.96 13.61
CA VAL A 167 -3.29 2.16 12.80
C VAL A 167 -3.22 3.43 13.64
N VAL A 168 -3.80 3.44 14.84
CA VAL A 168 -3.74 4.60 15.75
C VAL A 168 -2.30 4.91 16.15
N LEU A 169 -1.52 3.88 16.53
CA LEU A 169 -0.12 4.05 16.91
C LEU A 169 0.74 4.56 15.76
N LEU A 170 0.57 4.02 14.55
CA LEU A 170 1.32 4.45 13.37
C LEU A 170 1.00 5.89 12.97
N LEU A 171 -0.26 6.32 13.10
CA LEU A 171 -0.62 7.72 12.87
C LEU A 171 0.06 8.66 13.89
N PHE A 172 0.10 8.26 15.15
CA PHE A 172 0.79 9.02 16.18
C PHE A 172 2.31 9.09 15.91
N ILE A 173 2.94 7.95 15.59
CA ILE A 173 4.36 7.86 15.24
C ILE A 173 4.67 8.66 13.98
N GLY A 174 3.84 8.55 12.94
CA GLY A 174 3.99 9.30 11.70
C GLY A 174 3.95 10.82 11.92
N SER A 175 3.07 11.29 12.81
CA SER A 175 3.00 12.71 13.16
C SER A 175 4.18 13.17 14.01
N CYS A 176 4.58 12.40 15.03
CA CYS A 176 5.61 12.83 15.98
C CYS A 176 7.04 12.63 15.46
N ILE A 177 7.31 11.53 14.73
CA ILE A 177 8.66 11.18 14.28
C ILE A 177 8.90 11.61 12.84
N TYR A 178 7.93 11.35 11.95
CA TYR A 178 8.07 11.64 10.52
C TYR A 178 7.49 13.00 10.13
N THR A 179 6.99 13.80 11.11
CA THR A 179 6.42 15.15 10.88
C THR A 179 5.35 15.19 9.77
N GLU A 180 4.62 14.07 9.59
CA GLU A 180 3.56 14.02 8.60
C GLU A 180 2.38 14.94 8.99
N PRO A 181 1.81 15.71 8.04
CA PRO A 181 0.73 16.61 8.36
C PRO A 181 -0.52 15.85 8.81
N MET A 182 -0.94 16.13 10.06
CA MET A 182 -2.19 15.61 10.63
C MET A 182 -3.35 16.55 10.26
N GLY A 183 -4.03 16.25 9.16
CA GLY A 183 -5.25 16.96 8.79
C GLY A 183 -6.46 16.51 9.63
N LEU A 184 -7.42 17.40 9.84
CA LEU A 184 -8.68 17.11 10.55
C LEU A 184 -9.41 15.88 9.99
N MET A 185 -9.34 15.64 8.68
CA MET A 185 -9.91 14.45 8.04
C MET A 185 -9.25 13.14 8.49
N LYS A 186 -7.91 13.13 8.68
CA LYS A 186 -7.21 11.96 9.22
C LYS A 186 -7.64 11.68 10.66
N LEU A 187 -7.75 12.73 11.46
CA LEU A 187 -8.19 12.63 12.86
C LEU A 187 -9.63 12.12 12.97
N ALA A 188 -10.53 12.62 12.12
CA ALA A 188 -11.90 12.13 12.04
C ALA A 188 -11.98 10.64 11.63
N GLY A 189 -11.13 10.22 10.67
CA GLY A 189 -10.99 8.83 10.26
C GLY A 189 -10.56 7.91 11.41
N VAL A 190 -9.58 8.34 12.22
CA VAL A 190 -9.14 7.60 13.41
C VAL A 190 -10.28 7.46 14.43
N ALA A 191 -10.98 8.56 14.73
CA ALA A 191 -12.10 8.54 15.67
C ALA A 191 -13.21 7.57 15.21
N LEU A 192 -13.50 7.57 13.90
CA LEU A 192 -14.49 6.67 13.31
C LEU A 192 -14.04 5.20 13.36
N THR A 193 -12.75 4.95 13.14
CA THR A 193 -12.15 3.59 13.24
C THR A 193 -12.25 3.08 14.68
N CYS A 194 -11.90 3.90 15.67
CA CYS A 194 -12.03 3.55 17.09
C CYS A 194 -13.48 3.27 17.48
N LEU A 195 -14.42 4.08 17.00
CA LEU A 195 -15.86 3.87 17.24
C LEU A 195 -16.34 2.57 16.58
N GLY A 196 -15.93 2.30 15.34
CA GLY A 196 -16.25 1.06 14.64
C GLY A 196 -15.72 -0.18 15.36
N MET A 197 -14.47 -0.13 15.85
CA MET A 197 -13.88 -1.22 16.65
C MET A 197 -14.69 -1.46 17.93
N PHE A 198 -15.07 -0.39 18.63
CA PHE A 198 -15.88 -0.51 19.85
C PHE A 198 -17.23 -1.20 19.56
N CYS A 199 -17.88 -0.88 18.45
CA CYS A 199 -19.12 -1.52 18.03
C CYS A 199 -18.96 -3.01 17.68
N ILE A 200 -17.80 -3.41 17.13
CA ILE A 200 -17.52 -4.80 16.73
C ILE A 200 -17.18 -5.69 17.94
N VAL A 201 -16.52 -5.12 18.95
CA VAL A 201 -16.11 -5.87 20.17
C VAL A 201 -17.26 -6.07 21.13
N ARG A 202 -18.30 -5.24 21.08
CA ARG A 202 -19.45 -5.28 21.97
C ARG A 202 -20.52 -6.27 21.52
#